data_99ebc6239c94a90f660046ae40f91f6a
#
_entry.id   99ebc6239c94a90f660046ae40f91f6a
#
_cell.length_a   1.000
_cell.length_b   1.000
_cell.length_c   1.000
_cell.angle_alpha   90.00
_cell.angle_beta   90.00
_cell.angle_gamma   90.00
#
_symmetry.space_group_name_H-M   'P 1'
#
loop_
_entity.id
_entity.type
_entity.pdbx_description
1 polymer ?
#
loop_
_entity_poly.entity_id
_entity_poly.type
_entity_poly.pdbx_seq_one_letter_code
_entity_poly.pdbx_strand_id
1 'polypeptide(L)'
;VDRSVVEAAKRFYIDAGVPKENVALMTRDDAGHSILTNDTGNACGLSASPFVSDCDYDQSGAILKWIYGELNAPAERPKGRFLIFDQSPYAEAGNGLSSEAVVYNPAACTGQNGCRLHIALHGCEQNRDQVGMTFIEGSGFARWADTNRLVILFPQVEASILNPKACWDWWGYTGKDFLTKDAPQIAAIWRMVERLARGNKTAKASAAFLERRRTSHVLPNDGGAAD
;
A
#
# COMPACT_ATOMS: atom_id res chain seq x y z
N VAL A 1 17.64 -8.91 9.98
CA VAL A 1 18.11 -9.84 8.93
C VAL A 1 19.61 -9.75 8.89
N ASP A 2 20.30 -10.91 8.79
CA ASP A 2 21.75 -10.93 8.67
C ASP A 2 22.20 -10.20 7.38
N ARG A 3 23.25 -9.38 7.50
CA ARG A 3 23.78 -8.58 6.39
C ARG A 3 24.16 -9.44 5.18
N SER A 4 24.72 -10.63 5.43
CA SER A 4 25.12 -11.56 4.37
C SER A 4 23.96 -12.02 3.49
N VAL A 5 22.75 -12.15 4.06
CA VAL A 5 21.52 -12.50 3.33
C VAL A 5 21.12 -11.37 2.38
N VAL A 6 21.18 -10.12 2.85
CA VAL A 6 20.82 -8.96 2.02
C VAL A 6 21.87 -8.74 0.91
N GLU A 7 23.15 -8.97 1.21
CA GLU A 7 24.20 -8.94 0.19
C GLU A 7 24.06 -10.07 -0.84
N ALA A 8 23.58 -11.24 -0.43
CA ALA A 8 23.25 -12.33 -1.36
C ALA A 8 22.10 -11.94 -2.30
N ALA A 9 21.07 -11.27 -1.78
CA ALA A 9 19.99 -10.74 -2.63
C ALA A 9 20.51 -9.73 -3.66
N LYS A 10 21.41 -8.83 -3.25
CA LYS A 10 22.06 -7.90 -4.20
C LYS A 10 22.81 -8.65 -5.30
N ARG A 11 23.62 -9.65 -4.94
CA ARG A 11 24.34 -10.48 -5.93
C ARG A 11 23.40 -11.19 -6.87
N PHE A 12 22.33 -11.79 -6.34
CA PHE A 12 21.31 -12.47 -7.13
C PHE A 12 20.73 -11.58 -8.24
N TYR A 13 20.33 -10.34 -7.93
CA TYR A 13 19.80 -9.43 -8.95
C TYR A 13 20.82 -9.08 -10.02
N ILE A 14 22.09 -8.86 -9.64
CA ILE A 14 23.17 -8.58 -10.59
C ILE A 14 23.42 -9.78 -11.50
N ASP A 15 23.50 -11.00 -10.92
CA ASP A 15 23.73 -12.24 -11.65
C ASP A 15 22.54 -12.59 -12.56
N ALA A 16 21.34 -12.18 -12.19
CA ALA A 16 20.12 -12.26 -13.01
C ALA A 16 20.07 -11.22 -14.15
N GLY A 17 21.10 -10.39 -14.31
CA GLY A 17 21.22 -9.44 -15.42
C GLY A 17 20.68 -8.05 -15.14
N VAL A 18 20.33 -7.72 -13.89
CA VAL A 18 19.97 -6.34 -13.54
C VAL A 18 21.24 -5.48 -13.56
N PRO A 19 21.25 -4.35 -14.30
CA PRO A 19 22.41 -3.46 -14.32
C PRO A 19 22.82 -3.02 -12.90
N LYS A 20 24.12 -3.00 -12.61
CA LYS A 20 24.64 -2.70 -11.26
C LYS A 20 24.20 -1.34 -10.73
N GLU A 21 24.06 -0.36 -11.61
CA GLU A 21 23.56 0.98 -11.31
C GLU A 21 22.08 1.01 -10.88
N ASN A 22 21.33 -0.05 -11.19
CA ASN A 22 19.94 -0.23 -10.78
C ASN A 22 19.77 -1.08 -9.51
N VAL A 23 20.88 -1.43 -8.84
CA VAL A 23 20.87 -2.22 -7.60
C VAL A 23 21.61 -1.47 -6.50
N ALA A 24 20.88 -0.83 -5.61
CA ALA A 24 21.44 -0.16 -4.43
C ALA A 24 21.24 -1.02 -3.17
N LEU A 25 22.24 -1.05 -2.32
CA LEU A 25 22.15 -1.63 -0.98
C LEU A 25 22.46 -0.54 0.05
N MET A 26 21.47 -0.23 0.87
CA MET A 26 21.62 0.66 2.02
C MET A 26 21.69 -0.18 3.29
N THR A 27 22.73 0.04 4.08
CA THR A 27 22.96 -0.69 5.35
C THR A 27 22.94 0.25 6.53
N ARG A 28 22.25 -0.15 7.58
CA ARG A 28 22.20 0.51 8.88
C ARG A 28 22.39 -0.54 9.97
N ASP A 29 23.58 -0.61 10.53
CA ASP A 29 23.93 -1.63 11.53
C ASP A 29 23.31 -1.33 12.92
N ASP A 30 22.87 -0.10 13.14
CA ASP A 30 22.16 0.38 14.33
C ASP A 30 20.64 0.17 14.29
N ALA A 31 20.09 -0.22 13.16
CA ALA A 31 18.64 -0.34 12.97
C ALA A 31 18.11 -1.74 13.25
N GLY A 32 16.98 -1.81 13.97
CA GLY A 32 16.17 -3.01 14.12
C GLY A 32 15.49 -3.43 12.80
N HIS A 33 14.76 -4.56 12.86
CA HIS A 33 13.97 -5.05 11.71
C HIS A 33 12.65 -4.27 11.61
N SER A 34 12.66 -3.15 10.90
CA SER A 34 11.51 -2.26 10.74
C SER A 34 11.63 -1.41 9.49
N ILE A 35 10.56 -0.72 9.10
CA ILE A 35 10.66 0.43 8.21
C ILE A 35 11.21 1.61 9.01
N LEU A 36 12.20 2.31 8.44
CA LEU A 36 12.88 3.40 9.12
C LEU A 36 12.26 4.75 8.78
N THR A 37 12.08 5.56 9.78
CA THR A 37 11.56 6.92 9.69
C THR A 37 12.52 7.91 10.36
N ASN A 38 12.29 9.18 10.17
CA ASN A 38 13.10 10.23 10.79
C ASN A 38 12.43 10.92 11.98
N ASP A 39 11.22 10.49 12.38
CA ASP A 39 10.46 11.21 13.43
C ASP A 39 9.33 10.37 14.05
N THR A 40 9.24 9.08 13.75
CA THR A 40 8.05 8.29 14.15
C THR A 40 8.43 6.83 14.46
N GLY A 41 7.83 6.28 15.49
CA GLY A 41 7.87 4.83 15.78
C GLY A 41 8.72 4.47 17.01
N ASN A 42 9.17 3.23 17.02
CA ASN A 42 10.03 2.68 18.07
C ASN A 42 11.44 3.29 18.06
N ALA A 43 12.21 3.07 19.13
CA ALA A 43 13.64 3.33 19.12
C ALA A 43 14.33 2.54 18.00
N CYS A 44 15.32 3.12 17.32
CA CYS A 44 15.92 2.63 16.08
C CYS A 44 16.36 1.16 16.15
N GLY A 45 17.03 0.73 17.21
CA GLY A 45 17.54 -0.65 17.35
C GLY A 45 16.49 -1.69 17.74
N LEU A 46 15.24 -1.30 17.95
CA LEU A 46 14.20 -2.20 18.44
C LEU A 46 13.50 -2.93 17.28
N SER A 47 13.53 -4.27 17.31
CA SER A 47 12.80 -5.16 16.40
C SER A 47 11.51 -5.63 17.06
N ALA A 48 10.49 -4.79 17.10
CA ALA A 48 9.20 -5.09 17.74
C ALA A 48 8.04 -4.39 17.02
N SER A 49 6.83 -4.90 17.20
CA SER A 49 5.61 -4.24 16.71
C SER A 49 5.58 -2.77 17.13
N PRO A 50 5.16 -1.85 16.27
CA PRO A 50 4.58 -2.05 14.93
C PRO A 50 5.61 -2.13 13.79
N PHE A 51 6.90 -2.36 14.07
CA PHE A 51 8.01 -2.44 13.10
C PHE A 51 8.13 -1.17 12.23
N VAL A 52 7.89 -0.05 12.84
CA VAL A 52 8.16 1.31 12.35
C VAL A 52 9.10 1.93 13.38
N SER A 53 10.26 2.40 12.98
CA SER A 53 11.29 2.90 13.92
C SER A 53 11.86 4.23 13.50
N ASP A 54 11.98 5.12 14.48
CA ASP A 54 12.67 6.39 14.33
C ASP A 54 14.19 6.15 14.37
N CYS A 55 14.83 6.35 13.22
CA CYS A 55 16.26 6.17 13.02
C CYS A 55 16.94 7.40 12.42
N ASP A 56 16.31 8.58 12.51
CA ASP A 56 16.77 9.78 11.80
C ASP A 56 17.03 9.51 10.31
N TYR A 57 16.20 8.65 9.69
CA TYR A 57 16.36 8.23 8.31
C TYR A 57 15.02 8.01 7.60
N ASP A 58 14.73 8.82 6.60
CA ASP A 58 13.52 8.71 5.77
C ASP A 58 13.69 7.64 4.70
N GLN A 59 13.45 6.37 5.07
CA GLN A 59 13.57 5.24 4.16
C GLN A 59 12.55 5.32 3.01
N SER A 60 11.33 5.74 3.27
CA SER A 60 10.30 5.89 2.24
C SER A 60 10.68 6.93 1.20
N GLY A 61 11.25 8.06 1.66
CA GLY A 61 11.79 9.08 0.76
C GLY A 61 12.96 8.57 -0.06
N ALA A 62 13.86 7.81 0.54
CA ALA A 62 15.00 7.21 -0.18
C ALA A 62 14.52 6.22 -1.26
N ILE A 63 13.55 5.34 -0.94
CA ILE A 63 12.94 4.40 -1.89
C ILE A 63 12.26 5.15 -3.05
N LEU A 64 11.44 6.15 -2.74
CA LEU A 64 10.70 6.88 -3.76
C LEU A 64 11.62 7.69 -4.67
N LYS A 65 12.66 8.32 -4.14
CA LYS A 65 13.69 9.01 -4.96
C LYS A 65 14.46 8.05 -5.84
N TRP A 66 14.78 6.85 -5.32
CA TRP A 66 15.45 5.82 -6.12
C TRP A 66 14.60 5.38 -7.31
N ILE A 67 13.30 5.20 -7.11
CA ILE A 67 12.38 4.72 -8.16
C ILE A 67 12.01 5.83 -9.15
N TYR A 68 11.76 7.05 -8.67
CA TYR A 68 11.14 8.11 -9.45
C TYR A 68 12.08 9.26 -9.82
N GLY A 69 13.32 9.26 -9.32
CA GLY A 69 14.27 10.35 -9.50
C GLY A 69 14.00 11.52 -8.55
N GLU A 70 14.21 12.74 -9.03
CA GLU A 70 13.99 13.94 -8.23
C GLU A 70 12.51 14.10 -7.84
N LEU A 71 12.28 14.40 -6.59
CA LEU A 71 10.97 14.62 -5.98
C LEU A 71 10.96 15.93 -5.19
N ASN A 72 9.80 16.58 -5.15
CA ASN A 72 9.55 17.68 -4.21
C ASN A 72 9.71 17.19 -2.77
N ALA A 73 10.06 18.07 -1.85
CA ALA A 73 10.13 17.75 -0.42
C ALA A 73 8.80 17.16 0.09
N PRO A 74 8.85 16.26 1.08
CA PRO A 74 7.64 15.67 1.63
C PRO A 74 6.79 16.72 2.34
N ALA A 75 5.48 16.53 2.38
CA ALA A 75 4.60 17.34 3.19
C ALA A 75 4.93 17.16 4.69
N GLU A 76 4.83 18.20 5.47
CA GLU A 76 4.94 18.10 6.94
C GLU A 76 3.85 17.18 7.49
N ARG A 77 2.62 17.34 6.98
CA ARG A 77 1.47 16.48 7.26
C ARG A 77 0.72 16.16 5.97
N PRO A 78 0.37 14.87 5.72
CA PRO A 78 -0.43 14.51 4.58
C PRO A 78 -1.83 15.17 4.64
N LYS A 79 -2.29 15.71 3.51
CA LYS A 79 -3.60 16.36 3.37
C LYS A 79 -4.58 15.53 2.51
N GLY A 80 -4.10 14.47 1.89
CA GLY A 80 -4.91 13.53 1.14
C GLY A 80 -5.78 12.64 2.02
N ARG A 81 -6.39 11.64 1.44
CA ARG A 81 -7.32 10.73 2.12
C ARG A 81 -6.81 9.31 2.10
N PHE A 82 -6.86 8.66 3.26
CA PHE A 82 -6.78 7.20 3.36
C PHE A 82 -8.19 6.64 3.13
N LEU A 83 -8.33 5.81 2.11
CA LEU A 83 -9.59 5.20 1.70
C LEU A 83 -9.45 3.69 1.89
N ILE A 84 -10.26 3.13 2.80
CA ILE A 84 -10.37 1.68 2.98
C ILE A 84 -11.34 1.17 1.92
N PHE A 85 -10.99 0.08 1.25
CA PHE A 85 -11.83 -0.53 0.24
C PHE A 85 -11.77 -2.06 0.31
N ASP A 86 -12.82 -2.72 -0.18
CA ASP A 86 -12.89 -4.18 -0.29
C ASP A 86 -11.96 -4.66 -1.43
N GLN A 87 -10.90 -5.42 -1.06
CA GLN A 87 -9.98 -6.01 -2.04
C GLN A 87 -10.37 -7.44 -2.45
N SER A 88 -11.38 -8.05 -1.82
CA SER A 88 -11.83 -9.42 -2.12
C SER A 88 -12.22 -9.62 -3.59
N PRO A 89 -12.87 -8.64 -4.29
CA PRO A 89 -13.22 -8.81 -5.70
C PRO A 89 -12.02 -8.96 -6.65
N TYR A 90 -10.81 -8.63 -6.20
CA TYR A 90 -9.58 -8.72 -7.00
C TYR A 90 -8.83 -10.03 -6.77
N ALA A 91 -9.27 -10.83 -5.81
CA ALA A 91 -8.57 -12.02 -5.35
C ALA A 91 -9.44 -13.28 -5.50
N GLU A 92 -8.80 -14.41 -5.71
CA GLU A 92 -9.46 -15.72 -5.69
C GLU A 92 -9.46 -16.28 -4.26
N ALA A 93 -10.34 -17.22 -3.97
CA ALA A 93 -10.36 -17.85 -2.65
C ALA A 93 -9.02 -18.52 -2.32
N GLY A 94 -8.57 -18.39 -1.07
CA GLY A 94 -7.32 -19.00 -0.60
C GLY A 94 -6.03 -18.26 -1.00
N ASN A 95 -6.15 -17.03 -1.51
CA ASN A 95 -4.99 -16.20 -1.88
C ASN A 95 -4.26 -15.58 -0.67
N GLY A 96 -4.83 -15.66 0.55
CA GLY A 96 -4.26 -15.12 1.79
C GLY A 96 -4.34 -13.61 1.95
N LEU A 97 -5.06 -12.90 1.08
CA LEU A 97 -5.31 -11.48 1.26
C LEU A 97 -6.46 -11.24 2.24
N SER A 98 -6.35 -10.22 3.07
CA SER A 98 -7.43 -9.69 3.89
C SER A 98 -8.60 -9.19 3.02
N SER A 99 -9.78 -9.01 3.60
CA SER A 99 -10.92 -8.43 2.88
C SER A 99 -10.69 -6.97 2.51
N GLU A 100 -9.92 -6.22 3.27
CA GLU A 100 -9.75 -4.79 3.10
C GLU A 100 -8.31 -4.39 2.78
N ALA A 101 -8.17 -3.43 1.87
CA ALA A 101 -6.92 -2.73 1.58
C ALA A 101 -7.10 -1.22 1.78
N VAL A 102 -6.00 -0.46 1.71
CA VAL A 102 -6.03 0.98 1.86
C VAL A 102 -5.39 1.65 0.64
N VAL A 103 -5.98 2.74 0.18
CA VAL A 103 -5.38 3.65 -0.81
C VAL A 103 -5.21 5.01 -0.16
N TYR A 104 -4.01 5.56 -0.22
CA TYR A 104 -3.80 6.98 0.00
C TYR A 104 -3.97 7.75 -1.30
N ASN A 105 -4.91 8.70 -1.32
CA ASN A 105 -5.18 9.55 -2.47
C ASN A 105 -4.88 11.01 -2.13
N PRO A 106 -3.80 11.60 -2.67
CA PRO A 106 -3.51 13.02 -2.49
C PRO A 106 -4.64 13.90 -3.03
N ALA A 107 -4.85 15.05 -2.41
CA ALA A 107 -5.85 16.03 -2.88
C ALA A 107 -5.63 16.41 -4.35
N ALA A 108 -4.36 16.54 -4.76
CA ALA A 108 -3.98 16.86 -6.15
C ALA A 108 -4.30 15.74 -7.16
N CYS A 109 -4.68 14.54 -6.70
CA CYS A 109 -5.06 13.40 -7.54
C CYS A 109 -6.58 13.19 -7.62
N THR A 110 -7.35 13.95 -6.85
CA THR A 110 -8.82 13.81 -6.84
C THR A 110 -9.39 14.35 -8.15
N GLY A 111 -10.00 13.47 -8.94
CA GLY A 111 -10.62 13.83 -10.22
C GLY A 111 -9.63 14.27 -11.31
N GLN A 112 -8.32 14.12 -11.08
CA GLN A 112 -7.27 14.55 -11.99
C GLN A 112 -6.58 13.34 -12.66
N ASN A 113 -6.14 13.52 -13.90
CA ASN A 113 -5.28 12.58 -14.60
C ASN A 113 -3.79 12.89 -14.30
N GLY A 114 -2.90 11.92 -14.54
CA GLY A 114 -1.46 12.11 -14.48
C GLY A 114 -0.85 11.92 -13.08
N CYS A 115 -1.57 11.26 -12.14
CA CYS A 115 -0.96 10.76 -10.92
C CYS A 115 -0.35 9.38 -11.17
N ARG A 116 0.83 9.15 -10.59
CA ARG A 116 1.51 7.85 -10.59
C ARG A 116 0.95 6.99 -9.47
N LEU A 117 0.98 5.69 -9.63
CA LEU A 117 0.61 4.72 -8.60
C LEU A 117 1.87 4.07 -8.04
N HIS A 118 1.99 4.02 -6.72
CA HIS A 118 3.00 3.28 -5.98
C HIS A 118 2.34 2.22 -5.11
N ILE A 119 2.95 1.05 -4.97
CA ILE A 119 2.47 -0.03 -4.11
C ILE A 119 3.44 -0.15 -2.94
N ALA A 120 2.94 0.00 -1.73
CA ALA A 120 3.70 -0.19 -0.51
C ALA A 120 3.22 -1.46 0.20
N LEU A 121 4.09 -2.46 0.28
CA LEU A 121 3.81 -3.74 0.93
C LEU A 121 4.28 -3.69 2.38
N HIS A 122 3.44 -4.11 3.30
CA HIS A 122 3.80 -4.28 4.71
C HIS A 122 4.69 -5.51 4.92
N GLY A 123 5.38 -5.60 6.05
CA GLY A 123 6.11 -6.79 6.49
C GLY A 123 5.20 -7.80 7.20
N CYS A 124 5.78 -8.95 7.60
CA CYS A 124 5.11 -9.88 8.51
C CYS A 124 4.75 -9.16 9.83
N GLU A 125 3.63 -9.51 10.44
CA GLU A 125 3.13 -8.91 11.70
C GLU A 125 2.90 -7.38 11.59
N GLN A 126 2.76 -6.85 10.38
CA GLN A 126 2.64 -5.42 10.09
C GLN A 126 1.39 -5.07 9.27
N ASN A 127 0.51 -6.07 9.07
CA ASN A 127 -0.77 -5.86 8.43
C ASN A 127 -1.71 -5.05 9.34
N ARG A 128 -2.76 -4.51 8.75
CA ARG A 128 -3.71 -3.64 9.43
C ARG A 128 -4.43 -4.32 10.62
N ASP A 129 -4.67 -5.62 10.57
CA ASP A 129 -5.32 -6.34 11.65
C ASP A 129 -4.44 -6.42 12.91
N GLN A 130 -3.12 -6.42 12.75
CA GLN A 130 -2.16 -6.51 13.84
C GLN A 130 -1.69 -5.16 14.38
N VAL A 131 -1.49 -4.17 13.50
CA VAL A 131 -0.91 -2.86 13.88
C VAL A 131 -1.81 -1.66 13.54
N GLY A 132 -3.06 -1.90 13.14
CA GLY A 132 -3.96 -0.83 12.72
C GLY A 132 -3.42 -0.06 11.53
N MET A 133 -3.53 1.25 11.57
CA MET A 133 -3.04 2.13 10.53
C MET A 133 -1.55 2.51 10.69
N THR A 134 -0.86 1.99 11.69
CA THR A 134 0.48 2.48 12.07
C THR A 134 1.51 2.37 10.95
N PHE A 135 1.57 1.25 10.22
CA PHE A 135 2.44 1.14 9.04
C PHE A 135 1.99 2.08 7.93
N ILE A 136 0.70 2.12 7.65
CA ILE A 136 0.11 2.87 6.53
C ILE A 136 0.33 4.38 6.70
N GLU A 137 0.10 4.90 7.90
CA GLU A 137 0.24 6.32 8.21
C GLU A 137 1.68 6.69 8.61
N GLY A 138 2.34 5.82 9.39
CA GLY A 138 3.64 6.10 10.01
C GLY A 138 4.84 5.80 9.12
N SER A 139 4.71 5.02 8.04
CA SER A 139 5.84 4.69 7.16
C SER A 139 6.43 5.87 6.36
N GLY A 140 5.73 7.00 6.31
CA GLY A 140 6.20 8.22 5.61
C GLY A 140 5.78 8.31 4.14
N PHE A 141 5.34 7.25 3.49
CA PHE A 141 4.95 7.27 2.07
C PHE A 141 3.91 8.36 1.74
N ALA A 142 2.91 8.55 2.60
CA ALA A 142 1.84 9.53 2.37
C ALA A 142 2.34 10.98 2.33
N ARG A 143 3.38 11.32 3.11
CA ARG A 143 3.99 12.67 3.12
C ARG A 143 4.61 12.99 1.75
N TRP A 144 5.32 12.03 1.16
CA TRP A 144 5.90 12.16 -0.19
C TRP A 144 4.83 12.12 -1.28
N ALA A 145 3.81 11.32 -1.08
CA ALA A 145 2.69 11.18 -2.02
C ALA A 145 1.98 12.50 -2.27
N ASP A 146 1.75 13.28 -1.22
CA ASP A 146 1.00 14.55 -1.28
C ASP A 146 1.63 15.58 -2.20
N THR A 147 2.94 15.74 -2.12
CA THR A 147 3.69 16.77 -2.88
C THR A 147 4.14 16.31 -4.26
N ASN A 148 4.05 14.99 -4.53
CA ASN A 148 4.60 14.39 -5.74
C ASN A 148 3.55 13.68 -6.63
N ARG A 149 2.27 13.89 -6.35
CA ARG A 149 1.16 13.29 -7.11
C ARG A 149 1.27 11.77 -7.23
N LEU A 150 1.53 11.11 -6.09
CA LEU A 150 1.61 9.66 -5.99
C LEU A 150 0.37 9.14 -5.25
N VAL A 151 -0.41 8.30 -5.89
CA VAL A 151 -1.41 7.47 -5.20
C VAL A 151 -0.68 6.28 -4.62
N ILE A 152 -0.87 5.97 -3.33
CA ILE A 152 -0.23 4.80 -2.71
C ILE A 152 -1.28 3.73 -2.43
N LEU A 153 -1.05 2.54 -2.96
CA LEU A 153 -1.84 1.35 -2.66
C LEU A 153 -1.14 0.54 -1.57
N PHE A 154 -1.85 0.25 -0.50
CA PHE A 154 -1.42 -0.60 0.61
C PHE A 154 -2.31 -1.87 0.64
N PRO A 155 -2.02 -2.88 -0.18
CA PRO A 155 -2.74 -4.16 -0.10
C PRO A 155 -2.40 -4.85 1.22
N GLN A 156 -3.31 -5.72 1.69
CA GLN A 156 -3.20 -6.35 3.01
C GLN A 156 -3.29 -7.86 2.92
N VAL A 157 -2.44 -8.55 3.67
CA VAL A 157 -2.46 -10.01 3.86
C VAL A 157 -3.11 -10.32 5.20
N GLU A 158 -3.88 -11.40 5.30
CA GLU A 158 -4.45 -11.88 6.55
C GLU A 158 -3.60 -12.96 7.22
N ALA A 159 -3.74 -13.08 8.54
CA ALA A 159 -3.17 -14.19 9.27
C ALA A 159 -4.02 -15.45 9.08
N SER A 160 -3.36 -16.60 8.98
CA SER A 160 -4.02 -17.91 8.88
C SER A 160 -3.20 -18.98 9.60
N ILE A 161 -3.72 -20.21 9.69
CA ILE A 161 -2.97 -21.34 10.28
C ILE A 161 -1.66 -21.58 9.52
N LEU A 162 -1.66 -21.43 8.19
CA LEU A 162 -0.46 -21.61 7.35
C LEU A 162 0.42 -20.36 7.32
N ASN A 163 -0.11 -19.20 7.71
CA ASN A 163 0.56 -17.91 7.70
C ASN A 163 0.22 -17.10 8.96
N PRO A 164 0.63 -17.53 10.16
CA PRO A 164 0.20 -16.91 11.42
C PRO A 164 0.72 -15.46 11.60
N LYS A 165 1.73 -15.07 10.83
CA LYS A 165 2.33 -13.74 10.87
C LYS A 165 1.87 -12.80 9.76
N ALA A 166 0.86 -13.17 8.98
CA ALA A 166 0.38 -12.38 7.86
C ALA A 166 1.51 -11.91 6.92
N CYS A 167 2.43 -12.79 6.56
CA CYS A 167 3.48 -12.52 5.59
C CYS A 167 2.95 -12.62 4.16
N TRP A 168 3.55 -11.88 3.24
CA TRP A 168 3.40 -12.17 1.81
C TRP A 168 3.92 -13.57 1.50
N ASP A 169 3.33 -14.23 0.49
CA ASP A 169 3.72 -15.61 0.17
C ASP A 169 5.12 -15.68 -0.44
N TRP A 170 6.07 -16.19 0.35
CA TRP A 170 7.44 -16.45 -0.07
C TRP A 170 7.82 -17.93 0.08
N TRP A 171 6.90 -18.81 0.56
CA TRP A 171 7.13 -20.25 0.74
C TRP A 171 6.06 -21.14 0.10
N GLY A 172 5.04 -20.57 -0.58
CA GLY A 172 4.07 -21.32 -1.37
C GLY A 172 2.80 -21.71 -0.65
N TYR A 173 2.38 -20.98 0.39
CA TYR A 173 1.12 -21.28 1.08
C TYR A 173 -0.13 -20.97 0.22
N THR A 174 0.01 -20.16 -0.82
CA THR A 174 -1.06 -19.87 -1.79
C THR A 174 -1.03 -20.79 -3.01
N GLY A 175 -0.01 -21.66 -3.13
CA GLY A 175 0.13 -22.60 -4.22
C GLY A 175 1.52 -22.65 -4.85
N LYS A 176 1.74 -23.56 -5.78
CA LYS A 176 3.04 -23.83 -6.40
C LYS A 176 3.60 -22.69 -7.26
N ASP A 177 2.74 -21.81 -7.74
CA ASP A 177 3.11 -20.73 -8.67
C ASP A 177 3.47 -19.41 -7.94
N PHE A 178 3.65 -19.45 -6.62
CA PHE A 178 3.86 -18.28 -5.75
C PHE A 178 5.04 -17.37 -6.13
N LEU A 179 6.04 -17.87 -6.85
CA LEU A 179 7.19 -17.09 -7.32
C LEU A 179 7.03 -16.53 -8.74
N THR A 180 5.89 -16.76 -9.36
CA THR A 180 5.64 -16.32 -10.75
C THR A 180 4.77 -15.07 -10.78
N LYS A 181 4.70 -14.40 -11.95
CA LYS A 181 3.78 -13.27 -12.16
C LYS A 181 2.30 -13.67 -12.05
N ASP A 182 2.00 -14.96 -12.18
CA ASP A 182 0.65 -15.52 -12.08
C ASP A 182 0.32 -15.97 -10.64
N ALA A 183 1.22 -15.73 -9.68
CA ALA A 183 0.99 -15.98 -8.26
C ALA A 183 -0.31 -15.30 -7.79
N PRO A 184 -1.14 -15.98 -6.97
CA PRO A 184 -2.46 -15.45 -6.58
C PRO A 184 -2.41 -14.03 -6.01
N GLN A 185 -1.43 -13.73 -5.13
CA GLN A 185 -1.27 -12.39 -4.55
C GLN A 185 -0.79 -11.35 -5.56
N ILE A 186 0.17 -11.70 -6.42
CA ILE A 186 0.67 -10.80 -7.44
C ILE A 186 -0.43 -10.47 -8.45
N ALA A 187 -1.19 -11.48 -8.90
CA ALA A 187 -2.31 -11.31 -9.81
C ALA A 187 -3.43 -10.42 -9.21
N ALA A 188 -3.74 -10.60 -7.92
CA ALA A 188 -4.72 -9.76 -7.23
C ALA A 188 -4.27 -8.30 -7.15
N ILE A 189 -3.02 -8.05 -6.76
CA ILE A 189 -2.44 -6.71 -6.72
C ILE A 189 -2.48 -6.08 -8.12
N TRP A 190 -2.16 -6.84 -9.15
CA TRP A 190 -2.20 -6.35 -10.54
C TRP A 190 -3.61 -5.93 -10.96
N ARG A 191 -4.64 -6.71 -10.61
CA ARG A 191 -6.06 -6.33 -10.88
C ARG A 191 -6.45 -5.03 -10.15
N MET A 192 -5.98 -4.83 -8.91
CA MET A 192 -6.17 -3.56 -8.19
C MET A 192 -5.46 -2.40 -8.89
N VAL A 193 -4.23 -2.59 -9.36
CA VAL A 193 -3.47 -1.61 -10.16
C VAL A 193 -4.24 -1.24 -11.43
N GLU A 194 -4.70 -2.21 -12.19
CA GLU A 194 -5.51 -1.96 -13.39
C GLU A 194 -6.79 -1.16 -13.07
N ARG A 195 -7.48 -1.50 -11.98
CA ARG A 195 -8.69 -0.79 -11.56
C ARG A 195 -8.40 0.68 -11.23
N LEU A 196 -7.31 0.95 -10.51
CA LEU A 196 -6.88 2.30 -10.16
C LEU A 196 -6.37 3.08 -11.39
N ALA A 197 -5.63 2.44 -12.29
CA ALA A 197 -5.08 3.05 -13.50
C ALA A 197 -6.16 3.40 -14.54
N ARG A 198 -7.22 2.60 -14.65
CA ARG A 198 -8.34 2.89 -15.56
C ARG A 198 -9.11 4.15 -15.20
N GLY A 199 -8.82 4.74 -14.04
CA GLY A 199 -9.28 6.06 -13.55
C GLY A 199 -10.75 6.37 -13.82
N ASN A 200 -11.42 6.95 -12.92
CA ASN A 200 -12.58 7.87 -13.01
C ASN A 200 -13.70 7.73 -14.09
N LYS A 201 -13.56 6.94 -15.15
CA LYS A 201 -14.66 6.74 -16.11
C LYS A 201 -15.85 6.03 -15.45
N THR A 202 -15.61 5.10 -14.52
CA THR A 202 -16.64 4.40 -13.76
C THR A 202 -17.07 5.10 -12.47
N ALA A 203 -16.22 5.94 -11.87
CA ALA A 203 -16.61 6.73 -10.69
C ALA A 203 -17.71 7.77 -11.05
N LYS A 204 -17.67 8.35 -12.25
CA LYS A 204 -18.77 9.20 -12.76
C LYS A 204 -20.07 8.40 -12.94
N ALA A 205 -19.99 7.16 -13.40
CA ALA A 205 -21.17 6.30 -13.54
C ALA A 205 -21.75 5.86 -12.19
N SER A 206 -20.90 5.56 -11.21
CA SER A 206 -21.35 5.19 -9.84
C SER A 206 -21.90 6.39 -9.06
N ALA A 207 -21.31 7.58 -9.20
CA ALA A 207 -21.84 8.80 -8.60
C ALA A 207 -23.21 9.16 -9.21
N ALA A 208 -23.36 9.08 -10.52
CA ALA A 208 -24.64 9.31 -11.21
C ALA A 208 -25.70 8.24 -10.83
N PHE A 209 -25.30 7.01 -10.57
CA PHE A 209 -26.20 5.94 -10.09
C PHE A 209 -26.67 6.19 -8.65
N LEU A 210 -25.80 6.64 -7.77
CA LEU A 210 -26.13 6.98 -6.38
C LEU A 210 -27.00 8.25 -6.30
N GLU A 211 -26.75 9.22 -7.18
CA GLU A 211 -27.56 10.44 -7.26
C GLU A 211 -28.98 10.14 -7.77
N ARG A 212 -29.15 9.24 -8.75
CA ARG A 212 -30.45 8.77 -9.22
C ARG A 212 -31.26 8.03 -8.13
N ARG A 213 -30.59 7.28 -7.23
CA ARG A 213 -31.26 6.63 -6.08
C ARG A 213 -31.70 7.62 -5.02
N ARG A 214 -30.99 8.74 -4.83
CA ARG A 214 -31.41 9.80 -3.88
C ARG A 214 -32.62 10.57 -4.37
N THR A 215 -32.78 10.78 -5.67
CA THR A 215 -33.92 11.51 -6.26
C THR A 215 -35.19 10.67 -6.42
N SER A 216 -35.10 9.33 -6.38
CA SER A 216 -36.25 8.43 -6.48
C SER A 216 -36.92 8.08 -5.14
N HIS A 217 -36.47 8.65 -4.01
CA HIS A 217 -37.09 8.44 -2.68
C HIS A 217 -37.76 9.68 -2.11
N VAL A 218 -38.15 10.62 -2.95
CA VAL A 218 -39.11 11.66 -2.55
C VAL A 218 -40.54 11.09 -2.76
N LEU A 219 -41.13 10.59 -1.69
CA LEU A 219 -42.52 10.22 -1.67
C LEU A 219 -43.39 11.47 -1.94
N PRO A 220 -44.46 11.38 -2.74
CA PRO A 220 -45.40 12.47 -2.88
C PRO A 220 -46.10 12.71 -1.54
N ASN A 221 -46.14 13.97 -1.16
CA ASN A 221 -46.85 14.44 0.03
C ASN A 221 -48.35 14.47 -0.32
N ASP A 222 -49.07 13.41 0.04
CA ASP A 222 -50.54 13.40 -0.08
C ASP A 222 -51.12 14.34 0.95
N GLY A 223 -51.40 15.56 0.50
CA GLY A 223 -52.21 16.51 1.24
C GLY A 223 -53.67 16.03 1.31
N GLY A 224 -54.01 15.37 2.42
CA GLY A 224 -55.38 15.12 2.80
C GLY A 224 -55.96 16.37 3.43
N ALA A 225 -56.84 17.03 2.73
CA ALA A 225 -57.82 17.97 3.33
C ALA A 225 -58.86 17.17 4.10
N ALA A 226 -59.11 17.55 5.34
CA ALA A 226 -60.23 17.11 6.13
C ALA A 226 -61.23 18.26 6.19
N ASP A 227 -62.46 17.95 5.82
CA ASP A 227 -63.69 18.66 6.23
C ASP A 227 -64.04 18.23 7.65
#